data_1fd929c0a5135413e7796a403326d202
#
_entry.id   1fd929c0a5135413e7796a403326d202
#
_cell.length_a   1.000
_cell.length_b   1.000
_cell.length_c   1.000
_cell.angle_alpha   90.00
_cell.angle_beta   90.00
_cell.angle_gamma   90.00
#
_symmetry.space_group_name_H-M   'P 1'
#
loop_
_entity.id
_entity.type
_entity.pdbx_description
1 polymer ?
#
loop_
_entity_poly.entity_id
_entity_poly.type
_entity_poly.pdbx_seq_one_letter_code
_entity_poly.pdbx_strand_id
1 'polypeptide(L)'
;MSRERPSTMDGDLHTVFGHPVPALYEAADLPGASPALIRALALRSFLAVTEEQIDSICNHVRADMAPDRDMSELSADKLHVDAQWLKTALDARDGSRAALADLLRTMPSPRQRVRPPGVARLKATASLQASRAAPMPPRTAAARAPHP
;
A
#
# COMPACT_ATOMS: atom_id res chain seq x y z
N MET A 1 -9.86 16.00 10.70
CA MET A 1 -11.06 15.26 11.06
C MET A 1 -11.15 13.86 10.48
N SER A 2 -10.75 13.59 9.24
CA SER A 2 -10.69 12.21 8.71
C SER A 2 -9.58 11.34 9.30
N ARG A 3 -8.61 11.91 10.03
CA ARG A 3 -7.52 11.18 10.71
C ARG A 3 -8.02 10.28 11.85
N GLU A 4 -9.08 10.69 12.55
CA GLU A 4 -9.61 9.99 13.72
C GLU A 4 -10.69 8.96 13.37
N ARG A 5 -11.24 9.03 12.15
CA ARG A 5 -12.29 8.11 11.71
C ARG A 5 -11.69 6.79 11.29
N PRO A 6 -12.24 5.67 11.74
CA PRO A 6 -11.79 4.36 11.29
C PRO A 6 -12.13 4.15 9.80
N SER A 7 -11.34 3.34 9.13
CA SER A 7 -11.62 2.85 7.78
C SER A 7 -11.44 1.35 7.72
N THR A 8 -12.17 0.70 6.82
CA THR A 8 -12.09 -0.74 6.61
C THR A 8 -10.69 -1.22 6.18
N MET A 9 -9.82 -0.33 5.68
CA MET A 9 -8.46 -0.63 5.24
C MET A 9 -7.36 -0.31 6.28
N ASP A 10 -7.72 0.07 7.51
CA ASP A 10 -6.76 0.43 8.55
C ASP A 10 -5.86 -0.76 8.96
N GLY A 11 -6.42 -1.97 8.96
CA GLY A 11 -5.67 -3.21 9.21
C GLY A 11 -4.61 -3.51 8.15
N ASP A 12 -4.95 -3.30 6.88
CA ASP A 12 -4.02 -3.51 5.76
C ASP A 12 -2.89 -2.49 5.78
N LEU A 13 -3.19 -1.22 6.07
CA LEU A 13 -2.20 -0.17 6.29
C LEU A 13 -1.24 -0.53 7.43
N HIS A 14 -1.79 -0.97 8.56
CA HIS A 14 -0.97 -1.41 9.70
C HIS A 14 -0.05 -2.57 9.32
N THR A 15 -0.54 -3.54 8.57
CA THR A 15 0.23 -4.71 8.13
C THR A 15 1.38 -4.31 7.20
N VAL A 16 1.14 -3.41 6.25
CA VAL A 16 2.15 -3.02 5.25
C VAL A 16 3.16 -2.02 5.82
N PHE A 17 2.73 -1.05 6.61
CA PHE A 17 3.62 -0.02 7.16
C PHE A 17 4.21 -0.36 8.53
N GLY A 18 3.62 -1.32 9.27
CA GLY A 18 4.10 -1.77 10.58
C GLY A 18 3.76 -0.84 11.74
N HIS A 19 2.95 0.20 11.51
CA HIS A 19 2.56 1.20 12.50
C HIS A 19 1.07 1.46 12.48
N PRO A 20 0.46 1.83 13.62
CA PRO A 20 -0.95 2.20 13.67
C PRO A 20 -1.20 3.49 12.89
N VAL A 21 -2.42 3.64 12.37
CA VAL A 21 -2.80 4.76 11.49
C VAL A 21 -2.45 6.15 12.08
N PRO A 22 -2.67 6.47 13.36
CA PRO A 22 -2.26 7.76 13.90
C PRO A 22 -0.75 8.03 13.73
N ALA A 23 0.11 7.05 14.03
CA ALA A 23 1.55 7.18 13.87
C ALA A 23 1.97 7.33 12.38
N LEU A 24 1.19 6.77 11.44
CA LEU A 24 1.43 6.97 10.01
C LEU A 24 1.16 8.42 9.58
N TYR A 25 0.15 9.07 10.15
CA TYR A 25 -0.10 10.48 9.90
C TYR A 25 1.00 11.37 10.47
N GLU A 26 1.48 11.08 11.69
CA GLU A 26 2.63 11.78 12.28
C GLU A 26 3.87 11.63 11.40
N ALA A 27 4.14 10.42 10.91
CA ALA A 27 5.26 10.15 10.01
C ALA A 27 5.11 10.87 8.65
N ALA A 28 3.89 11.06 8.16
CA ALA A 28 3.62 11.77 6.91
C ALA A 28 3.80 13.29 7.02
N ASP A 29 3.67 13.84 8.22
CA ASP A 29 3.87 15.28 8.49
C ASP A 29 5.36 15.64 8.62
N LEU A 30 6.27 14.64 8.70
CA LEU A 30 7.71 14.87 8.79
C LEU A 30 8.33 15.23 7.43
N PRO A 31 9.37 16.09 7.40
CA PRO A 31 10.11 16.37 6.18
C PRO A 31 10.78 15.08 5.66
N GLY A 32 10.58 14.79 4.36
CA GLY A 32 11.09 13.56 3.73
C GLY A 32 10.16 12.36 3.81
N ALA A 33 8.91 12.54 4.22
CA ALA A 33 7.90 11.49 4.19
C ALA A 33 7.78 10.85 2.79
N SER A 34 7.60 9.54 2.75
CA SER A 34 7.46 8.80 1.49
C SER A 34 6.22 9.26 0.71
N PRO A 35 6.34 9.60 -0.59
CA PRO A 35 5.19 9.94 -1.42
C PRO A 35 4.11 8.84 -1.43
N ALA A 36 4.53 7.57 -1.34
CA ALA A 36 3.62 6.44 -1.27
C ALA A 36 2.81 6.43 0.04
N LEU A 37 3.43 6.77 1.18
CA LEU A 37 2.73 6.92 2.45
C LEU A 37 1.71 8.06 2.39
N ILE A 38 2.11 9.22 1.88
CA ILE A 38 1.21 10.38 1.72
C ILE A 38 0.01 10.00 0.84
N ARG A 39 0.25 9.32 -0.28
CA ARG A 39 -0.81 8.85 -1.19
C ARG A 39 -1.72 7.84 -0.54
N ALA A 40 -1.17 6.87 0.20
CA ALA A 40 -1.96 5.87 0.92
C ALA A 40 -2.89 6.52 1.96
N LEU A 41 -2.39 7.48 2.73
CA LEU A 41 -3.19 8.20 3.72
C LEU A 41 -4.24 9.12 3.09
N ALA A 42 -3.97 9.70 1.92
CA ALA A 42 -4.97 10.47 1.17
C ALA A 42 -6.13 9.57 0.71
N LEU A 43 -5.84 8.40 0.13
CA LEU A 43 -6.85 7.41 -0.26
C LEU A 43 -7.63 6.89 0.94
N ARG A 44 -6.95 6.59 2.04
CA ARG A 44 -7.56 6.16 3.30
C ARG A 44 -8.51 7.24 3.86
N SER A 45 -8.10 8.51 3.85
CA SER A 45 -8.93 9.61 4.34
C SER A 45 -10.21 9.76 3.53
N PHE A 46 -10.09 9.68 2.21
CA PHE A 46 -11.24 9.72 1.31
C PHE A 46 -12.17 8.52 1.54
N LEU A 47 -11.60 7.32 1.70
CA LEU A 47 -12.35 6.10 1.99
C LEU A 47 -13.13 6.22 3.31
N ALA A 48 -12.51 6.69 4.39
CA ALA A 48 -13.17 6.86 5.69
C ALA A 48 -14.37 7.83 5.63
N VAL A 49 -14.22 8.93 4.88
CA VAL A 49 -15.32 9.88 4.66
C VAL A 49 -16.45 9.25 3.83
N THR A 50 -16.11 8.48 2.82
CA THR A 50 -17.09 7.80 1.95
C THR A 50 -17.85 6.71 2.72
N GLU A 51 -17.17 5.94 3.56
CA GLU A 51 -17.78 4.91 4.43
C GLU A 51 -18.77 5.55 5.41
N GLU A 52 -18.41 6.69 6.03
CA GLU A 52 -19.34 7.45 6.90
C GLU A 52 -20.55 8.00 6.13
N GLN A 53 -20.34 8.48 4.90
CA GLN A 53 -21.43 8.93 4.04
C GLN A 53 -22.43 7.80 3.77
N ILE A 54 -21.94 6.60 3.47
CA ILE A 54 -22.79 5.41 3.26
C ILE A 54 -23.60 5.11 4.52
N ASP A 55 -22.97 5.09 5.69
CA ASP A 55 -23.65 4.85 6.96
C ASP A 55 -24.72 5.90 7.24
N SER A 56 -24.43 7.19 6.96
CA SER A 56 -25.36 8.29 7.11
C SER A 56 -26.58 8.12 6.23
N ILE A 57 -26.40 7.81 4.94
CA ILE A 57 -27.51 7.60 3.99
C ILE A 57 -28.36 6.38 4.42
N CYS A 58 -27.72 5.29 4.79
CA CYS A 58 -28.42 4.09 5.28
C CYS A 58 -29.24 4.38 6.54
N ASN A 59 -28.72 5.19 7.46
CA ASN A 59 -29.46 5.57 8.66
C ASN A 59 -30.64 6.48 8.35
N HIS A 60 -30.51 7.43 7.40
CA HIS A 60 -31.62 8.24 6.92
C HIS A 60 -32.73 7.36 6.33
N VAL A 61 -32.39 6.45 5.41
CA VAL A 61 -33.37 5.57 4.79
C VAL A 61 -34.09 4.69 5.85
N ARG A 62 -33.33 4.13 6.83
CA ARG A 62 -33.93 3.37 7.93
C ARG A 62 -34.89 4.20 8.76
N ALA A 63 -34.53 5.45 9.08
CA ALA A 63 -35.38 6.35 9.85
C ALA A 63 -36.65 6.73 9.07
N ASP A 64 -36.55 6.92 7.76
CA ASP A 64 -37.71 7.25 6.91
C ASP A 64 -38.65 6.07 6.73
N MET A 65 -38.14 4.83 6.81
CA MET A 65 -38.92 3.57 6.68
C MET A 65 -39.29 2.96 8.04
N ALA A 66 -39.10 3.70 9.16
CA ALA A 66 -39.44 3.17 10.48
C ALA A 66 -40.95 2.88 10.60
N PRO A 67 -41.36 1.76 11.25
CA PRO A 67 -42.75 1.30 11.27
C PRO A 67 -43.70 2.22 12.05
N ASP A 68 -43.19 3.06 12.91
CA ASP A 68 -43.88 4.08 13.70
C ASP A 68 -44.06 5.42 12.97
N ARG A 69 -43.49 5.54 11.77
CA ARG A 69 -43.58 6.76 10.98
C ARG A 69 -44.84 6.75 10.09
N ASP A 70 -45.41 7.94 9.90
CA ASP A 70 -46.54 8.09 8.98
C ASP A 70 -46.07 7.84 7.53
N MET A 71 -46.60 6.78 6.91
CA MET A 71 -46.25 6.44 5.53
C MET A 71 -46.71 7.48 4.52
N SER A 72 -47.62 8.39 4.89
CA SER A 72 -47.99 9.51 4.03
C SER A 72 -46.87 10.56 3.88
N GLU A 73 -45.94 10.59 4.79
CA GLU A 73 -44.75 11.46 4.73
C GLU A 73 -43.60 10.88 3.92
N LEU A 74 -43.70 9.60 3.52
CA LEU A 74 -42.66 8.93 2.73
C LEU A 74 -42.68 9.44 1.29
N SER A 75 -41.63 10.13 0.89
CA SER A 75 -41.47 10.65 -0.48
C SER A 75 -40.69 9.69 -1.38
N ALA A 76 -41.30 9.25 -2.48
CA ALA A 76 -40.64 8.44 -3.49
C ALA A 76 -39.43 9.16 -4.12
N ASP A 77 -39.55 10.48 -4.33
CA ASP A 77 -38.46 11.31 -4.88
C ASP A 77 -37.27 11.37 -3.92
N LYS A 78 -37.52 11.51 -2.61
CA LYS A 78 -36.47 11.50 -1.60
C LYS A 78 -35.73 10.17 -1.58
N LEU A 79 -36.47 9.06 -1.56
CA LEU A 79 -35.85 7.72 -1.61
C LEU A 79 -35.05 7.49 -2.89
N HIS A 80 -35.53 8.00 -4.03
CA HIS A 80 -34.79 7.92 -5.28
C HIS A 80 -33.48 8.70 -5.23
N VAL A 81 -33.48 9.90 -4.67
CA VAL A 81 -32.25 10.70 -4.46
C VAL A 81 -31.28 9.99 -3.52
N ASP A 82 -31.78 9.47 -2.39
CA ASP A 82 -30.94 8.71 -1.44
C ASP A 82 -30.31 7.48 -2.09
N ALA A 83 -31.06 6.75 -2.92
CA ALA A 83 -30.55 5.60 -3.67
C ALA A 83 -29.46 5.97 -4.68
N GLN A 84 -29.60 7.12 -5.38
CA GLN A 84 -28.57 7.64 -6.28
C GLN A 84 -27.30 8.03 -5.53
N TRP A 85 -27.45 8.73 -4.39
CA TRP A 85 -26.30 9.09 -3.54
C TRP A 85 -25.61 7.87 -2.98
N LEU A 86 -26.38 6.89 -2.51
CA LEU A 86 -25.83 5.61 -2.01
C LEU A 86 -25.04 4.89 -3.08
N LYS A 87 -25.59 4.80 -4.31
CA LYS A 87 -24.87 4.19 -5.43
C LYS A 87 -23.55 4.90 -5.70
N THR A 88 -23.55 6.23 -5.76
CA THR A 88 -22.33 7.04 -6.02
C THR A 88 -21.30 6.84 -4.92
N ALA A 89 -21.72 6.81 -3.65
CA ALA A 89 -20.84 6.61 -2.52
C ALA A 89 -20.25 5.17 -2.51
N LEU A 90 -21.03 4.16 -2.88
CA LEU A 90 -20.55 2.78 -3.00
C LEU A 90 -19.50 2.64 -4.12
N ASP A 91 -19.75 3.22 -5.29
CA ASP A 91 -18.80 3.23 -6.41
C ASP A 91 -17.48 3.94 -6.00
N ALA A 92 -17.56 5.07 -5.31
CA ALA A 92 -16.40 5.83 -4.82
C ALA A 92 -15.61 5.04 -3.75
N ARG A 93 -16.31 4.37 -2.83
CA ARG A 93 -15.70 3.47 -1.83
C ARG A 93 -14.91 2.36 -2.51
N ASP A 94 -15.54 1.65 -3.46
CA ASP A 94 -14.95 0.48 -4.11
C ASP A 94 -13.74 0.90 -4.97
N GLY A 95 -13.82 2.02 -5.68
CA GLY A 95 -12.69 2.59 -6.41
C GLY A 95 -11.51 2.97 -5.49
N SER A 96 -11.80 3.59 -4.35
CA SER A 96 -10.76 3.99 -3.38
C SER A 96 -10.11 2.78 -2.71
N ARG A 97 -10.89 1.76 -2.35
CA ARG A 97 -10.38 0.49 -1.81
C ARG A 97 -9.47 -0.21 -2.81
N ALA A 98 -9.90 -0.31 -4.06
CA ALA A 98 -9.10 -0.91 -5.12
C ALA A 98 -7.78 -0.16 -5.31
N ALA A 99 -7.81 1.17 -5.42
CA ALA A 99 -6.62 2.00 -5.58
C ALA A 99 -5.66 1.88 -4.39
N LEU A 100 -6.18 1.84 -3.15
CA LEU A 100 -5.37 1.66 -1.95
C LEU A 100 -4.76 0.26 -1.90
N ALA A 101 -5.53 -0.78 -2.17
CA ALA A 101 -5.05 -2.16 -2.21
C ALA A 101 -3.95 -2.36 -3.27
N ASP A 102 -4.11 -1.74 -4.45
CA ASP A 102 -3.09 -1.76 -5.51
C ASP A 102 -1.79 -1.09 -5.06
N LEU A 103 -1.90 0.09 -4.45
CA LEU A 103 -0.75 0.79 -3.90
C LEU A 103 -0.03 -0.05 -2.84
N LEU A 104 -0.75 -0.64 -1.89
CA LEU A 104 -0.19 -1.46 -0.82
C LEU A 104 0.51 -2.72 -1.35
N ARG A 105 0.00 -3.35 -2.42
CA ARG A 105 0.64 -4.49 -3.08
C ARG A 105 1.99 -4.14 -3.71
N THR A 106 2.17 -2.92 -4.20
CA THR A 106 3.44 -2.46 -4.79
C THR A 106 4.48 -2.08 -3.74
N MET A 107 4.09 -1.95 -2.47
CA MET A 107 5.00 -1.58 -1.40
C MET A 107 5.87 -2.75 -0.96
N PRO A 108 7.19 -2.55 -0.79
CA PRO A 108 8.06 -3.59 -0.23
C PRO A 108 7.63 -3.89 1.21
N SER A 109 7.58 -5.17 1.56
CA SER A 109 7.22 -5.60 2.92
C SER A 109 8.15 -4.98 3.98
N PRO A 110 7.71 -4.78 5.23
CA PRO A 110 8.54 -4.23 6.30
C PRO A 110 9.85 -5.01 6.50
N ARG A 111 9.83 -6.33 6.29
CA ARG A 111 11.00 -7.21 6.37
C ARG A 111 12.04 -6.95 5.26
N GLN A 112 11.61 -6.47 4.08
CA GLN A 112 12.51 -6.13 2.97
C GLN A 112 13.16 -4.75 3.16
N ARG A 113 12.51 -3.84 3.88
CA ARG A 113 13.06 -2.49 4.16
C ARG A 113 14.21 -2.49 5.16
N VAL A 114 14.31 -3.51 6.01
CA VAL A 114 15.36 -3.64 7.04
C VAL A 114 16.66 -4.25 6.46
N ARG A 115 16.66 -4.73 5.22
CA ARG A 115 17.87 -5.29 4.61
C ARG A 115 18.73 -4.15 4.06
N PRO A 116 19.86 -3.79 4.73
CA PRO A 116 20.74 -2.74 4.24
C PRO A 116 21.32 -3.15 2.87
N PRO A 117 21.40 -2.23 1.89
CA PRO A 117 21.85 -2.53 0.53
C PRO A 117 23.31 -2.97 0.42
N GLY A 118 24.05 -3.02 1.55
CA GLY A 118 25.48 -3.32 1.58
C GLY A 118 25.86 -4.80 1.45
N VAL A 119 25.00 -5.74 1.82
CA VAL A 119 25.41 -7.17 1.90
C VAL A 119 25.38 -7.86 0.53
N ALA A 120 24.56 -7.42 -0.41
CA ALA A 120 24.52 -8.00 -1.76
C ALA A 120 25.72 -7.55 -2.62
N ARG A 121 26.27 -6.34 -2.38
CA ARG A 121 27.41 -5.81 -3.14
C ARG A 121 28.73 -6.45 -2.74
N LEU A 122 28.89 -6.84 -1.47
CA LEU A 122 30.09 -7.53 -0.98
C LEU A 122 30.20 -8.97 -1.49
N LYS A 123 29.08 -9.69 -1.69
CA LYS A 123 29.12 -11.02 -2.28
C LYS A 123 29.43 -11.02 -3.78
N ALA A 124 28.99 -10.00 -4.53
CA ALA A 124 29.28 -9.88 -5.96
C ALA A 124 30.75 -9.54 -6.23
N THR A 125 31.37 -8.69 -5.40
CA THR A 125 32.80 -8.35 -5.53
C THR A 125 33.72 -9.48 -5.08
N ALA A 126 33.37 -10.26 -4.07
CA ALA A 126 34.13 -11.44 -3.65
C ALA A 126 34.12 -12.56 -4.71
N SER A 127 33.00 -12.72 -5.44
CA SER A 127 32.89 -13.70 -6.53
C SER A 127 33.72 -13.31 -7.76
N LEU A 128 33.87 -12.02 -8.06
CA LEU A 128 34.69 -11.54 -9.17
C LEU A 128 36.19 -11.59 -8.88
N GLN A 129 36.61 -11.48 -7.62
CA GLN A 129 38.03 -11.64 -7.24
C GLN A 129 38.47 -13.09 -7.19
N ALA A 130 37.58 -14.04 -6.85
CA ALA A 130 37.89 -15.47 -6.87
C ALA A 130 38.09 -16.05 -8.30
N SER A 131 37.50 -15.44 -9.34
CA SER A 131 37.66 -15.82 -10.73
C SER A 131 38.98 -15.35 -11.38
N ARG A 132 39.74 -14.46 -10.72
CA ARG A 132 40.98 -13.88 -11.26
C ARG A 132 42.27 -14.58 -10.80
N ALA A 133 42.17 -15.56 -9.92
CA ALA A 133 43.32 -16.30 -9.37
C ALA A 133 43.33 -17.75 -9.88
N ALA A 134 43.32 -17.96 -11.20
CA ALA A 134 43.68 -19.24 -11.79
C ALA A 134 45.18 -19.23 -12.11
N PRO A 135 46.01 -20.16 -11.57
CA PRO A 135 47.44 -20.20 -11.85
C PRO A 135 47.68 -20.72 -13.28
N MET A 136 48.52 -20.02 -14.04
CA MET A 136 49.02 -20.47 -15.34
C MET A 136 49.88 -21.71 -15.17
N PRO A 137 49.76 -22.75 -16.04
CA PRO A 137 50.66 -23.89 -16.02
C PRO A 137 52.07 -23.50 -16.50
N PRO A 138 53.12 -24.14 -15.98
CA PRO A 138 54.49 -23.83 -16.39
C PRO A 138 54.78 -24.34 -17.84
N ARG A 139 55.38 -23.46 -18.65
CA ARG A 139 55.94 -23.84 -19.97
C ARG A 139 57.17 -24.71 -19.77
N THR A 140 57.08 -25.97 -20.22
CA THR A 140 58.25 -26.83 -20.34
C THR A 140 59.11 -26.36 -21.50
N ALA A 141 60.35 -26.00 -21.21
CA ALA A 141 61.39 -25.72 -22.18
C ALA A 141 61.86 -27.02 -22.85
N ALA A 142 61.70 -27.13 -24.16
CA ALA A 142 62.27 -28.22 -24.95
C ALA A 142 63.78 -28.05 -25.07
N ALA A 143 64.52 -29.02 -24.54
CA ALA A 143 65.96 -29.15 -24.70
C ALA A 143 66.31 -29.60 -26.16
N ARG A 144 67.20 -28.84 -26.80
CA ARG A 144 67.76 -29.08 -28.13
C ARG A 144 68.97 -29.95 -27.96
N ALA A 145 68.92 -31.15 -28.50
CA ALA A 145 70.07 -32.05 -28.58
C ALA A 145 71.02 -31.68 -29.73
N PRO A 146 72.35 -31.78 -29.56
CA PRO A 146 73.32 -31.59 -30.65
C PRO A 146 73.56 -32.91 -31.44
N HIS A 147 73.70 -32.74 -32.72
CA HIS A 147 74.23 -33.78 -33.62
C HIS A 147 75.70 -33.57 -33.88
N PRO A 148 76.47 -34.65 -34.04
CA PRO A 148 77.82 -34.62 -34.64
C PRO A 148 77.74 -34.51 -36.14
#